data_45899f7a4cf6b531ab9052dda7f04601
#
_entry.id   45899f7a4cf6b531ab9052dda7f04601
#
_cell.length_a   1.000
_cell.length_b   1.000
_cell.length_c   1.000
_cell.angle_alpha   90.00
_cell.angle_beta   90.00
_cell.angle_gamma   90.00
#
_symmetry.space_group_name_H-M   'P 1'
#
loop_
_entity.id
_entity.type
_entity.pdbx_description
1 polymer ?
#
loop_
_entity_poly.entity_id
_entity_poly.type
_entity_poly.pdbx_seq_one_letter_code
_entity_poly.pdbx_strand_id
1 'polypeptide(L)'
;MARKGSVSQRRVLWLQVFGLAAVQGAIALTWVIYNLYLEDLLVTLGFSAALATTLLVIENAMGAVMEPLMGSFSDQRQHWVGSRFPQIALGMILAAICFLGIPLVLLVGSSVKALLPITLVAWALAMTVFRSPALSLLGRYAFEADLPQAASVLTMVGGVTGAMAPLAGDFILGMGPLAAFIIGTVVLLSAAFVLRQVHPNQSVSAAASLETNAATPWANLPWILGTGAGVALGLRLLLGNFPAAVAKTGFGQPKLIMGALFLTVAISALPCGQLATRLGNRLTMLIGLAGLVVAAGLTSLMATPGIAILVAISIGIAFSLIGNGTLP
;
A
#
# COMPACT_ATOMS: atom_id res chain seq x y z
N MET A 1 -36.75 -29.17 -24.37
CA MET A 1 -36.87 -28.25 -23.21
C MET A 1 -35.45 -27.94 -22.68
N ALA A 2 -34.87 -26.85 -23.13
CA ALA A 2 -33.52 -26.45 -22.71
C ALA A 2 -33.61 -25.76 -21.34
N ARG A 3 -32.98 -26.35 -20.33
CA ARG A 3 -32.79 -25.76 -19.00
C ARG A 3 -31.94 -24.48 -19.16
N LYS A 4 -32.61 -23.33 -19.11
CA LYS A 4 -31.91 -22.04 -18.86
C LYS A 4 -31.24 -22.14 -17.47
N GLY A 5 -29.97 -22.49 -17.48
CA GLY A 5 -29.12 -22.33 -16.29
C GLY A 5 -29.17 -20.85 -15.89
N SER A 6 -29.67 -20.58 -14.69
CA SER A 6 -29.59 -19.26 -14.08
C SER A 6 -28.14 -18.86 -14.02
N VAL A 7 -27.72 -17.89 -14.85
CA VAL A 7 -26.48 -17.17 -14.68
C VAL A 7 -26.60 -16.46 -13.34
N SER A 8 -26.08 -17.08 -12.29
CA SER A 8 -25.93 -16.43 -11.00
C SER A 8 -25.22 -15.11 -11.27
N GLN A 9 -25.92 -14.01 -11.04
CA GLN A 9 -25.31 -12.67 -11.13
C GLN A 9 -24.14 -12.65 -10.16
N ARG A 10 -22.95 -12.77 -10.71
CA ARG A 10 -21.70 -12.66 -9.98
C ARG A 10 -21.60 -11.20 -9.51
N ARG A 11 -21.78 -10.95 -8.23
CA ARG A 11 -21.74 -9.61 -7.64
C ARG A 11 -20.44 -9.44 -6.88
N VAL A 12 -19.84 -8.25 -6.99
CA VAL A 12 -18.73 -7.84 -6.14
C VAL A 12 -19.13 -7.93 -4.67
N LEU A 13 -18.30 -8.52 -3.85
CA LEU A 13 -18.50 -8.64 -2.40
C LEU A 13 -18.02 -7.37 -1.71
N TRP A 14 -18.80 -6.28 -1.83
CA TRP A 14 -18.40 -4.95 -1.37
C TRP A 14 -18.03 -4.89 0.11
N LEU A 15 -18.76 -5.61 0.98
CA LEU A 15 -18.45 -5.65 2.42
C LEU A 15 -17.04 -6.19 2.67
N GLN A 16 -16.64 -7.24 1.93
CA GLN A 16 -15.32 -7.84 1.99
C GLN A 16 -14.25 -6.92 1.40
N VAL A 17 -14.57 -6.22 0.30
CA VAL A 17 -13.69 -5.20 -0.30
C VAL A 17 -13.44 -4.07 0.69
N PHE A 18 -14.45 -3.57 1.40
CA PHE A 18 -14.27 -2.55 2.45
C PHE A 18 -13.49 -3.08 3.64
N GLY A 19 -13.69 -4.34 4.04
CA GLY A 19 -12.86 -4.99 5.07
C GLY A 19 -11.39 -5.07 4.66
N LEU A 20 -11.11 -5.39 3.39
CA LEU A 20 -9.75 -5.39 2.86
C LEU A 20 -9.17 -3.97 2.74
N ALA A 21 -9.98 -2.99 2.36
CA ALA A 21 -9.59 -1.59 2.32
C ALA A 21 -9.22 -1.05 3.71
N ALA A 22 -9.93 -1.49 4.77
CA ALA A 22 -9.55 -1.17 6.15
C ALA A 22 -8.16 -1.73 6.50
N VAL A 23 -7.84 -2.96 6.07
CA VAL A 23 -6.50 -3.54 6.24
C VAL A 23 -5.46 -2.74 5.45
N GLN A 24 -5.74 -2.35 4.21
CA GLN A 24 -4.85 -1.52 3.40
C GLN A 24 -4.59 -0.16 4.08
N GLY A 25 -5.64 0.47 4.63
CA GLY A 25 -5.51 1.72 5.37
C GLY A 25 -4.67 1.57 6.64
N ALA A 26 -4.86 0.47 7.38
CA ALA A 26 -4.06 0.16 8.57
C ALA A 26 -2.58 -0.06 8.24
N ILE A 27 -2.29 -0.81 7.16
CA ILE A 27 -0.93 -0.98 6.62
C ILE A 27 -0.32 0.39 6.30
N ALA A 28 -1.02 1.21 5.53
CA ALA A 28 -0.52 2.51 5.10
C ALA A 28 -0.31 3.45 6.31
N LEU A 29 -1.20 3.45 7.30
CA LEU A 29 -1.08 4.25 8.52
C LEU A 29 0.15 3.85 9.35
N THR A 30 0.38 2.55 9.54
CA THR A 30 1.56 2.09 10.28
C THR A 30 2.86 2.48 9.56
N TRP A 31 2.89 2.44 8.22
CA TRP A 31 4.02 2.97 7.44
C TRP A 31 4.18 4.49 7.57
N VAL A 32 3.09 5.26 7.63
CA VAL A 32 3.16 6.72 7.87
C VAL A 32 3.76 7.01 9.23
N ILE A 33 3.26 6.38 10.29
CA ILE A 33 3.79 6.54 11.65
C ILE A 33 5.28 6.13 11.70
N TYR A 34 5.60 4.96 11.17
CA TYR A 34 6.97 4.46 11.10
C TYR A 34 7.93 5.45 10.45
N ASN A 35 7.61 5.92 9.24
CA ASN A 35 8.47 6.84 8.50
C ASN A 35 8.61 8.21 9.19
N LEU A 36 7.58 8.69 9.89
CA LEU A 36 7.63 9.95 10.62
C LEU A 36 8.58 9.89 11.83
N TYR A 37 8.63 8.75 12.51
CA TYR A 37 9.44 8.60 13.73
C TYR A 37 10.80 7.94 13.52
N LEU A 38 11.04 7.26 12.39
CA LEU A 38 12.21 6.40 12.18
C LEU A 38 13.54 7.09 12.50
N GLU A 39 13.75 8.29 11.96
CA GLU A 39 14.99 9.04 12.14
C GLU A 39 15.16 9.50 13.60
N ASP A 40 14.09 10.07 14.18
CA ASP A 40 14.10 10.57 15.55
C ASP A 40 14.36 9.46 16.57
N LEU A 41 13.75 8.27 16.37
CA LEU A 41 13.95 7.11 17.23
C LEU A 41 15.42 6.64 17.22
N LEU A 42 16.03 6.57 16.04
CA LEU A 42 17.41 6.17 15.89
C LEU A 42 18.38 7.19 16.51
N VAL A 43 18.17 8.46 16.22
CA VAL A 43 19.03 9.55 16.74
C VAL A 43 18.92 9.64 18.26
N THR A 44 17.73 9.49 18.82
CA THR A 44 17.50 9.50 20.29
C THR A 44 18.33 8.42 21.01
N LEU A 45 18.53 7.25 20.40
CA LEU A 45 19.36 6.16 20.95
C LEU A 45 20.85 6.24 20.53
N GLY A 46 21.26 7.34 19.86
CA GLY A 46 22.65 7.61 19.50
C GLY A 46 23.11 6.92 18.22
N PHE A 47 22.20 6.51 17.34
CA PHE A 47 22.54 6.07 15.99
C PHE A 47 22.64 7.28 15.03
N SER A 48 23.36 7.10 13.91
CA SER A 48 23.42 8.14 12.88
C SER A 48 22.09 8.24 12.11
N ALA A 49 21.69 9.45 11.71
CA ALA A 49 20.52 9.67 10.84
C ALA A 49 20.61 8.88 9.51
N ALA A 50 21.85 8.67 8.99
CA ALA A 50 22.07 7.86 7.80
C ALA A 50 21.61 6.41 7.94
N LEU A 51 21.54 5.88 9.17
CA LEU A 51 21.04 4.52 9.42
C LEU A 51 19.55 4.41 9.04
N ALA A 52 18.74 5.46 9.22
CA ALA A 52 17.34 5.46 8.80
C ALA A 52 17.20 5.20 7.29
N THR A 53 17.97 5.93 6.48
CA THR A 53 17.97 5.71 5.01
C THR A 53 18.46 4.31 4.66
N THR A 54 19.49 3.81 5.34
CA THR A 54 20.04 2.46 5.11
C THR A 54 18.99 1.40 5.43
N LEU A 55 18.28 1.51 6.56
CA LEU A 55 17.21 0.58 6.94
C LEU A 55 16.07 0.61 5.92
N LEU A 56 15.62 1.78 5.48
CA LEU A 56 14.58 1.89 4.44
C LEU A 56 15.00 1.21 3.13
N VAL A 57 16.26 1.30 2.73
CA VAL A 57 16.76 0.59 1.53
C VAL A 57 16.72 -0.92 1.74
N ILE A 58 17.22 -1.40 2.88
CA ILE A 58 17.21 -2.83 3.24
C ILE A 58 15.76 -3.36 3.29
N GLU A 59 14.87 -2.65 3.96
CA GLU A 59 13.45 -3.04 4.08
C GLU A 59 12.74 -3.11 2.74
N ASN A 60 12.98 -2.13 1.85
CA ASN A 60 12.42 -2.15 0.50
C ASN A 60 13.00 -3.32 -0.34
N ALA A 61 14.30 -3.58 -0.23
CA ALA A 61 14.94 -4.72 -0.91
C ALA A 61 14.38 -6.06 -0.39
N MET A 62 14.23 -6.19 0.94
CA MET A 62 13.60 -7.35 1.56
C MET A 62 12.15 -7.52 1.09
N GLY A 63 11.37 -6.43 1.06
CA GLY A 63 9.99 -6.46 0.57
C GLY A 63 9.90 -6.96 -0.87
N ALA A 64 10.77 -6.47 -1.75
CA ALA A 64 10.81 -6.90 -3.16
C ALA A 64 11.06 -8.41 -3.35
N VAL A 65 11.81 -9.04 -2.43
CA VAL A 65 12.07 -10.49 -2.45
C VAL A 65 11.01 -11.27 -1.67
N MET A 66 10.66 -10.81 -0.47
CA MET A 66 9.80 -11.55 0.45
C MET A 66 8.32 -11.52 0.04
N GLU A 67 7.82 -10.43 -0.54
CA GLU A 67 6.41 -10.34 -0.93
C GLU A 67 6.01 -11.40 -1.98
N PRO A 68 6.76 -11.63 -3.08
CA PRO A 68 6.48 -12.74 -3.99
C PRO A 68 6.61 -14.11 -3.34
N LEU A 69 7.63 -14.30 -2.48
CA LEU A 69 7.82 -15.57 -1.77
C LEU A 69 6.64 -15.87 -0.83
N MET A 70 6.19 -14.87 -0.06
CA MET A 70 5.05 -15.03 0.85
C MET A 70 3.75 -15.22 0.09
N GLY A 71 3.58 -14.60 -1.07
CA GLY A 71 2.46 -14.84 -1.98
C GLY A 71 2.42 -16.30 -2.43
N SER A 72 3.50 -16.81 -3.00
CA SER A 72 3.61 -18.20 -3.46
C SER A 72 3.43 -19.22 -2.32
N PHE A 73 4.03 -18.95 -1.16
CA PHE A 73 3.86 -19.77 0.03
C PHE A 73 2.41 -19.78 0.54
N SER A 74 1.73 -18.65 0.47
CA SER A 74 0.31 -18.54 0.79
C SER A 74 -0.56 -19.39 -0.16
N ASP A 75 -0.22 -19.41 -1.46
CA ASP A 75 -0.94 -20.21 -2.44
C ASP A 75 -0.77 -21.70 -2.17
N GLN A 76 0.44 -22.15 -1.87
CA GLN A 76 0.70 -23.53 -1.49
C GLN A 76 -0.04 -23.94 -0.21
N ARG A 77 0.01 -23.09 0.84
CA ARG A 77 -0.71 -23.34 2.09
C ARG A 77 -2.23 -23.38 1.92
N GLN A 78 -2.78 -22.61 1.02
CA GLN A 78 -4.20 -22.63 0.71
C GLN A 78 -4.66 -24.02 0.25
N HIS A 79 -3.85 -24.74 -0.53
CA HIS A 79 -4.15 -26.12 -0.92
C HIS A 79 -4.21 -27.08 0.28
N TRP A 80 -3.46 -26.80 1.36
CA TRP A 80 -3.38 -27.69 2.54
C TRP A 80 -4.40 -27.31 3.63
N VAL A 81 -4.62 -26.02 3.86
CA VAL A 81 -5.43 -25.50 4.99
C VAL A 81 -6.79 -24.97 4.51
N GLY A 82 -7.00 -24.85 3.20
CA GLY A 82 -8.25 -24.34 2.60
C GLY A 82 -8.47 -22.83 2.73
N SER A 83 -7.60 -22.09 3.45
CA SER A 83 -7.75 -20.64 3.66
C SER A 83 -6.39 -19.96 3.80
N ARG A 84 -6.27 -18.73 3.24
CA ARG A 84 -5.11 -17.83 3.44
C ARG A 84 -5.22 -17.04 4.76
N PHE A 85 -6.41 -16.99 5.34
CA PHE A 85 -6.70 -16.15 6.50
C PHE A 85 -5.80 -16.41 7.73
N PRO A 86 -5.45 -17.65 8.10
CA PRO A 86 -4.55 -17.90 9.24
C PRO A 86 -3.17 -17.27 9.08
N GLN A 87 -2.62 -17.25 7.85
CA GLN A 87 -1.34 -16.61 7.58
C GLN A 87 -1.45 -15.08 7.69
N ILE A 88 -2.54 -14.50 7.14
CA ILE A 88 -2.81 -13.07 7.25
C ILE A 88 -2.93 -12.66 8.72
N ALA A 89 -3.73 -13.39 9.50
CA ALA A 89 -3.94 -13.10 10.92
C ALA A 89 -2.62 -13.20 11.72
N LEU A 90 -1.85 -14.27 11.50
CA LEU A 90 -0.54 -14.43 12.15
C LEU A 90 0.41 -13.29 11.81
N GLY A 91 0.52 -12.94 10.54
CA GLY A 91 1.38 -11.83 10.10
C GLY A 91 0.96 -10.49 10.70
N MET A 92 -0.35 -10.19 10.76
CA MET A 92 -0.86 -8.96 11.37
C MET A 92 -0.58 -8.91 12.88
N ILE A 93 -0.73 -10.03 13.59
CA ILE A 93 -0.41 -10.11 15.03
C ILE A 93 1.10 -9.91 15.25
N LEU A 94 1.96 -10.58 14.47
CA LEU A 94 3.41 -10.40 14.56
C LEU A 94 3.81 -8.94 14.26
N ALA A 95 3.25 -8.36 13.20
CA ALA A 95 3.50 -6.96 12.86
C ALA A 95 3.06 -6.02 13.98
N ALA A 96 1.90 -6.25 14.60
CA ALA A 96 1.38 -5.47 15.72
C ALA A 96 2.32 -5.55 16.95
N ILE A 97 2.79 -6.75 17.28
CA ILE A 97 3.73 -6.96 18.41
C ILE A 97 5.05 -6.24 18.14
N CYS A 98 5.64 -6.42 16.95
CA CYS A 98 6.88 -5.75 16.61
C CYS A 98 6.69 -4.22 16.57
N PHE A 99 5.57 -3.72 16.01
CA PHE A 99 5.29 -2.30 15.92
C PHE A 99 5.20 -1.65 17.30
N LEU A 100 4.51 -2.28 18.23
CA LEU A 100 4.45 -1.83 19.63
C LEU A 100 5.81 -1.95 20.33
N GLY A 101 6.62 -2.96 19.97
CA GLY A 101 7.97 -3.15 20.48
C GLY A 101 8.92 -1.99 20.17
N ILE A 102 8.74 -1.30 19.04
CA ILE A 102 9.61 -0.19 18.62
C ILE A 102 9.71 0.90 19.68
N PRO A 103 8.63 1.57 20.12
CA PRO A 103 8.71 2.61 21.14
C PRO A 103 9.06 2.05 22.53
N LEU A 104 8.79 0.77 22.82
CA LEU A 104 9.13 0.16 24.10
C LEU A 104 10.65 0.05 24.30
N VAL A 105 11.43 -0.12 23.23
CA VAL A 105 12.91 -0.11 23.30
C VAL A 105 13.41 1.24 23.81
N LEU A 106 12.77 2.37 23.46
CA LEU A 106 13.13 3.68 23.97
C LEU A 106 12.90 3.79 25.48
N LEU A 107 11.81 3.20 25.99
CA LEU A 107 11.48 3.25 27.43
C LEU A 107 12.50 2.49 28.27
N VAL A 108 13.09 1.40 27.73
CA VAL A 108 14.15 0.65 28.42
C VAL A 108 15.51 1.40 28.37
N GLY A 109 15.70 2.24 27.34
CA GLY A 109 16.85 3.11 27.23
C GLY A 109 18.08 2.51 26.53
N SER A 110 19.22 3.19 26.70
CA SER A 110 20.45 2.92 25.95
C SER A 110 21.06 1.51 26.16
N SER A 111 20.73 0.86 27.27
CA SER A 111 21.23 -0.50 27.57
C SER A 111 20.80 -1.54 26.54
N VAL A 112 19.68 -1.34 25.88
CA VAL A 112 19.11 -2.25 24.87
C VAL A 112 19.02 -1.62 23.47
N LYS A 113 19.75 -0.54 23.21
CA LYS A 113 19.65 0.21 21.95
C LYS A 113 19.81 -0.64 20.69
N ALA A 114 20.64 -1.68 20.75
CA ALA A 114 20.85 -2.60 19.62
C ALA A 114 19.58 -3.37 19.21
N LEU A 115 18.58 -3.46 20.12
CA LEU A 115 17.29 -4.07 19.79
C LEU A 115 16.46 -3.20 18.84
N LEU A 116 16.66 -1.86 18.81
CA LEU A 116 15.86 -0.99 17.96
C LEU A 116 15.99 -1.35 16.46
N PRO A 117 17.17 -1.38 15.82
CA PRO A 117 17.29 -1.79 14.42
C PRO A 117 16.74 -3.19 14.16
N ILE A 118 16.93 -4.12 15.11
CA ILE A 118 16.41 -5.50 14.99
C ILE A 118 14.87 -5.48 14.97
N THR A 119 14.25 -4.74 15.88
CA THR A 119 12.79 -4.65 15.97
C THR A 119 12.20 -3.96 14.73
N LEU A 120 12.86 -2.92 14.19
CA LEU A 120 12.48 -2.24 12.95
C LEU A 120 12.47 -3.23 11.77
N VAL A 121 13.56 -3.97 11.58
CA VAL A 121 13.66 -4.98 10.52
C VAL A 121 12.66 -6.14 10.74
N ALA A 122 12.48 -6.59 11.98
CA ALA A 122 11.51 -7.63 12.32
C ALA A 122 10.07 -7.18 11.99
N TRP A 123 9.73 -5.92 12.27
CA TRP A 123 8.45 -5.36 11.90
C TRP A 123 8.26 -5.32 10.38
N ALA A 124 9.24 -4.84 9.63
CA ALA A 124 9.19 -4.79 8.17
C ALA A 124 9.01 -6.20 7.58
N LEU A 125 9.73 -7.21 8.10
CA LEU A 125 9.55 -8.62 7.73
C LEU A 125 8.13 -9.12 8.05
N ALA A 126 7.62 -8.85 9.26
CA ALA A 126 6.28 -9.25 9.64
C ALA A 126 5.21 -8.65 8.72
N MET A 127 5.40 -7.40 8.26
CA MET A 127 4.53 -6.74 7.28
C MET A 127 4.51 -7.50 5.94
N THR A 128 5.63 -8.03 5.46
CA THR A 128 5.68 -8.78 4.20
C THR A 128 4.96 -10.12 4.28
N VAL A 129 4.90 -10.75 5.46
CA VAL A 129 4.25 -12.06 5.66
C VAL A 129 2.76 -12.03 5.31
N PHE A 130 2.06 -10.94 5.60
CA PHE A 130 0.61 -10.89 5.39
C PHE A 130 0.15 -9.95 4.29
N ARG A 131 0.94 -8.94 3.91
CA ARG A 131 0.54 -7.90 2.94
C ARG A 131 0.17 -8.50 1.60
N SER A 132 1.05 -9.30 0.99
CA SER A 132 0.79 -9.95 -0.30
C SER A 132 -0.40 -10.93 -0.23
N PRO A 133 -0.49 -11.86 0.74
CA PRO A 133 -1.66 -12.71 0.91
C PRO A 133 -2.97 -11.93 1.14
N ALA A 134 -2.93 -10.82 1.87
CA ALA A 134 -4.11 -10.00 2.11
C ALA A 134 -4.61 -9.35 0.82
N LEU A 135 -3.72 -8.70 0.06
CA LEU A 135 -4.07 -8.05 -1.20
C LEU A 135 -4.61 -9.04 -2.24
N SER A 136 -4.08 -10.27 -2.27
CA SER A 136 -4.57 -11.32 -3.17
C SER A 136 -6.02 -11.75 -2.89
N LEU A 137 -6.60 -11.43 -1.73
CA LEU A 137 -8.02 -11.64 -1.45
C LEU A 137 -8.92 -10.77 -2.34
N LEU A 138 -8.41 -9.65 -2.89
CA LEU A 138 -9.20 -8.80 -3.76
C LEU A 138 -9.73 -9.57 -4.98
N GLY A 139 -8.90 -10.40 -5.61
CA GLY A 139 -9.32 -11.25 -6.73
C GLY A 139 -10.36 -12.31 -6.37
N ARG A 140 -10.62 -12.55 -5.06
CA ARG A 140 -11.70 -13.42 -4.59
C ARG A 140 -12.98 -12.66 -4.26
N TYR A 141 -12.87 -11.36 -3.97
CA TYR A 141 -14.01 -10.52 -3.59
C TYR A 141 -14.59 -9.78 -4.80
N ALA A 142 -13.83 -9.65 -5.88
CA ALA A 142 -14.26 -9.02 -7.12
C ALA A 142 -13.94 -9.92 -8.32
N PHE A 143 -14.81 -9.89 -9.33
CA PHE A 143 -14.59 -10.59 -10.59
C PHE A 143 -13.68 -9.78 -11.51
N GLU A 144 -13.04 -10.44 -12.47
CA GLU A 144 -12.06 -9.84 -13.37
C GLU A 144 -12.54 -8.52 -14.00
N ALA A 145 -13.81 -8.46 -14.43
CA ALA A 145 -14.39 -7.25 -15.02
C ALA A 145 -14.56 -6.09 -14.02
N ASP A 146 -14.80 -6.38 -12.74
CA ASP A 146 -15.07 -5.39 -11.70
C ASP A 146 -13.86 -5.15 -10.78
N LEU A 147 -12.79 -5.88 -11.01
CA LEU A 147 -11.58 -5.83 -10.19
C LEU A 147 -10.97 -4.42 -10.10
N PRO A 148 -10.87 -3.64 -11.21
CA PRO A 148 -10.35 -2.27 -11.14
C PRO A 148 -11.20 -1.36 -10.26
N GLN A 149 -12.52 -1.56 -10.25
CA GLN A 149 -13.42 -0.79 -9.39
C GLN A 149 -13.28 -1.18 -7.92
N ALA A 150 -13.09 -2.46 -7.61
CA ALA A 150 -12.80 -2.90 -6.26
C ALA A 150 -11.41 -2.42 -5.79
N ALA A 151 -10.42 -2.45 -6.68
CA ALA A 151 -9.07 -1.93 -6.44
C ALA A 151 -9.07 -0.42 -6.14
N SER A 152 -9.96 0.34 -6.79
CA SER A 152 -10.05 1.79 -6.59
C SER A 152 -10.42 2.18 -5.15
N VAL A 153 -11.14 1.32 -4.41
CA VAL A 153 -11.43 1.54 -2.99
C VAL A 153 -10.14 1.44 -2.16
N LEU A 154 -9.26 0.49 -2.47
CA LEU A 154 -7.95 0.34 -1.81
C LEU A 154 -7.05 1.54 -2.14
N THR A 155 -7.03 1.96 -3.41
CA THR A 155 -6.28 3.14 -3.88
C THR A 155 -6.78 4.40 -3.18
N MET A 156 -8.09 4.58 -3.06
CA MET A 156 -8.71 5.71 -2.34
C MET A 156 -8.23 5.76 -0.88
N VAL A 157 -8.32 4.65 -0.16
CA VAL A 157 -7.88 4.57 1.24
C VAL A 157 -6.38 4.80 1.35
N GLY A 158 -5.58 4.26 0.42
CA GLY A 158 -4.14 4.51 0.33
C GLY A 158 -3.82 5.99 0.12
N GLY A 159 -4.57 6.68 -0.75
CA GLY A 159 -4.45 8.12 -0.98
C GLY A 159 -4.78 8.96 0.26
N VAL A 160 -5.91 8.66 0.93
CA VAL A 160 -6.29 9.33 2.20
C VAL A 160 -5.19 9.16 3.25
N THR A 161 -4.72 7.93 3.44
CA THR A 161 -3.68 7.63 4.44
C THR A 161 -2.34 8.26 4.05
N GLY A 162 -1.99 8.24 2.76
CA GLY A 162 -0.78 8.90 2.25
C GLY A 162 -0.78 10.42 2.48
N ALA A 163 -1.96 11.06 2.44
CA ALA A 163 -2.11 12.48 2.76
C ALA A 163 -1.88 12.78 4.25
N MET A 164 -1.99 11.80 5.14
CA MET A 164 -1.79 12.02 6.58
C MET A 164 -0.35 12.43 6.91
N ALA A 165 0.66 11.87 6.23
CA ALA A 165 2.04 12.25 6.47
C ALA A 165 2.29 13.76 6.26
N PRO A 166 1.96 14.35 5.09
CA PRO A 166 2.18 15.76 4.86
C PRO A 166 1.18 16.68 5.58
N LEU A 167 -0.07 16.26 5.83
CA LEU A 167 -1.11 17.14 6.40
C LEU A 167 -1.25 17.01 7.92
N ALA A 168 -1.05 15.83 8.47
CA ALA A 168 -1.22 15.55 9.89
C ALA A 168 0.08 15.11 10.58
N GLY A 169 1.22 15.14 9.87
CA GLY A 169 2.50 14.66 10.40
C GLY A 169 2.91 15.38 11.68
N ASP A 170 2.76 16.71 11.73
CA ASP A 170 3.11 17.49 12.92
C ASP A 170 2.20 17.14 14.11
N PHE A 171 0.92 16.87 13.87
CA PHE A 171 -0.01 16.39 14.91
C PHE A 171 0.37 14.97 15.38
N ILE A 172 0.70 14.07 14.45
CA ILE A 172 1.14 12.69 14.79
C ILE A 172 2.42 12.74 15.63
N LEU A 173 3.41 13.54 15.22
CA LEU A 173 4.65 13.73 15.96
C LEU A 173 4.41 14.35 17.35
N GLY A 174 3.45 15.30 17.46
CA GLY A 174 3.08 15.93 18.71
C GLY A 174 2.47 14.98 19.75
N MET A 175 1.90 13.84 19.33
CA MET A 175 1.39 12.81 20.27
C MET A 175 2.49 12.02 20.98
N GLY A 176 3.71 12.06 20.47
CA GLY A 176 4.83 11.24 20.91
C GLY A 176 4.80 9.81 20.38
N PRO A 177 5.97 9.13 20.36
CA PRO A 177 6.12 7.84 19.70
C PRO A 177 5.23 6.76 20.31
N LEU A 178 5.16 6.67 21.65
CA LEU A 178 4.39 5.62 22.30
C LEU A 178 2.89 5.67 21.92
N ALA A 179 2.27 6.86 21.99
CA ALA A 179 0.85 7.01 21.66
C ALA A 179 0.58 6.73 20.18
N ALA A 180 1.41 7.25 19.26
CA ALA A 180 1.26 7.04 17.84
C ALA A 180 1.37 5.55 17.46
N PHE A 181 2.34 4.83 18.01
CA PHE A 181 2.53 3.39 17.75
C PHE A 181 1.42 2.54 18.38
N ILE A 182 0.91 2.89 19.57
CA ILE A 182 -0.28 2.24 20.15
C ILE A 182 -1.48 2.40 19.23
N ILE A 183 -1.76 3.62 18.75
CA ILE A 183 -2.87 3.90 17.84
C ILE A 183 -2.73 3.06 16.56
N GLY A 184 -1.54 3.06 15.94
CA GLY A 184 -1.27 2.24 14.76
C GLY A 184 -1.50 0.74 15.00
N THR A 185 -1.06 0.24 16.15
CA THR A 185 -1.27 -1.15 16.58
C THR A 185 -2.76 -1.47 16.74
N VAL A 186 -3.51 -0.62 17.42
CA VAL A 186 -4.96 -0.80 17.61
C VAL A 186 -5.69 -0.78 16.27
N VAL A 187 -5.36 0.15 15.39
CA VAL A 187 -5.95 0.23 14.04
C VAL A 187 -5.64 -1.03 13.23
N LEU A 188 -4.39 -1.53 13.28
CA LEU A 188 -3.99 -2.75 12.57
C LEU A 188 -4.75 -3.98 13.07
N LEU A 189 -4.86 -4.17 14.38
CA LEU A 189 -5.59 -5.30 14.99
C LEU A 189 -7.10 -5.17 14.77
N SER A 190 -7.66 -3.96 14.82
CA SER A 190 -9.07 -3.72 14.51
C SER A 190 -9.39 -4.06 13.06
N ALA A 191 -8.52 -3.68 12.12
CA ALA A 191 -8.67 -4.03 10.71
C ALA A 191 -8.58 -5.55 10.47
N ALA A 192 -7.69 -6.25 11.19
CA ALA A 192 -7.61 -7.72 11.17
C ALA A 192 -8.92 -8.35 11.66
N PHE A 193 -9.47 -7.83 12.75
CA PHE A 193 -10.74 -8.30 13.31
C PHE A 193 -11.90 -8.06 12.34
N VAL A 194 -12.02 -6.87 11.76
CA VAL A 194 -13.05 -6.53 10.76
C VAL A 194 -12.94 -7.46 9.56
N LEU A 195 -11.73 -7.64 9.00
CA LEU A 195 -11.53 -8.54 7.86
C LEU A 195 -11.97 -9.97 8.20
N ARG A 196 -11.67 -10.44 9.42
CA ARG A 196 -12.11 -11.78 9.87
C ARG A 196 -13.62 -11.91 9.91
N GLN A 197 -14.33 -10.90 10.39
CA GLN A 197 -15.80 -10.93 10.51
C GLN A 197 -16.51 -10.93 9.16
N VAL A 198 -15.93 -10.22 8.18
CA VAL A 198 -16.54 -10.11 6.85
C VAL A 198 -16.06 -11.20 5.88
N HIS A 199 -15.03 -11.97 6.23
CA HIS A 199 -14.50 -13.01 5.37
C HIS A 199 -15.52 -14.13 5.19
N PRO A 200 -15.90 -14.51 3.95
CA PRO A 200 -16.94 -15.50 3.71
C PRO A 200 -16.49 -16.90 4.16
N ASN A 201 -17.41 -17.66 4.74
CA ASN A 201 -17.17 -19.06 5.05
C ASN A 201 -16.83 -19.86 3.78
N GLN A 202 -15.99 -20.87 3.91
CA GLN A 202 -15.27 -21.60 2.84
C GLN A 202 -16.09 -22.07 1.64
N SER A 203 -17.42 -22.21 1.73
CA SER A 203 -18.27 -22.74 0.67
C SER A 203 -18.40 -21.84 -0.57
N VAL A 204 -18.27 -20.52 -0.41
CA VAL A 204 -18.32 -19.55 -1.53
C VAL A 204 -16.97 -19.42 -2.23
N SER A 205 -15.88 -19.65 -1.48
CA SER A 205 -14.49 -19.52 -1.97
C SER A 205 -14.07 -20.66 -2.90
N ALA A 206 -14.63 -21.85 -2.73
CA ALA A 206 -14.25 -23.02 -3.53
C ALA A 206 -14.69 -22.93 -5.01
N ALA A 207 -15.79 -22.25 -5.29
CA ALA A 207 -16.30 -22.09 -6.66
C ALA A 207 -15.46 -21.09 -7.49
N ALA A 208 -14.87 -20.07 -6.84
CA ALA A 208 -14.04 -19.08 -7.52
C ALA A 208 -12.62 -19.57 -7.80
N SER A 209 -12.12 -20.54 -7.02
CA SER A 209 -10.75 -21.07 -7.15
C SER A 209 -10.56 -22.09 -8.28
N LEU A 210 -11.63 -22.59 -8.87
CA LEU A 210 -11.55 -23.57 -9.96
C LEU A 210 -11.28 -22.93 -11.35
N GLU A 211 -11.47 -21.63 -11.49
CA GLU A 211 -11.28 -20.93 -12.77
C GLU A 211 -9.89 -20.22 -12.91
N THR A 212 -9.06 -20.17 -11.85
CA THR A 212 -7.83 -19.35 -11.84
C THR A 212 -6.54 -20.17 -12.04
N ASN A 213 -6.59 -21.35 -12.65
CA ASN A 213 -5.42 -22.17 -12.93
C ASN A 213 -4.70 -21.82 -14.26
N ALA A 214 -4.84 -20.62 -14.78
CA ALA A 214 -3.93 -20.15 -15.81
C ALA A 214 -2.59 -19.77 -15.13
N ALA A 215 -1.70 -20.76 -15.00
CA ALA A 215 -0.33 -20.49 -14.55
C ALA A 215 0.25 -19.37 -15.43
N THR A 216 0.68 -18.27 -14.80
CA THR A 216 1.39 -17.21 -15.52
C THR A 216 2.58 -17.85 -16.23
N PRO A 217 2.69 -17.76 -17.57
CA PRO A 217 3.82 -18.34 -18.26
C PRO A 217 5.12 -17.74 -17.71
N TRP A 218 6.03 -18.58 -17.24
CA TRP A 218 7.32 -18.16 -16.68
C TRP A 218 8.09 -17.22 -17.61
N ALA A 219 7.86 -17.31 -18.92
CA ALA A 219 8.41 -16.42 -19.93
C ALA A 219 8.00 -14.94 -19.75
N ASN A 220 6.85 -14.66 -19.15
CA ASN A 220 6.35 -13.30 -18.93
C ASN A 220 6.80 -12.70 -17.58
N LEU A 221 7.30 -13.53 -16.66
CA LEU A 221 7.68 -13.10 -15.31
C LEU A 221 8.73 -11.97 -15.33
N PRO A 222 9.82 -12.00 -16.12
CA PRO A 222 10.79 -10.91 -16.17
C PRO A 222 10.18 -9.58 -16.60
N TRP A 223 9.23 -9.61 -17.55
CA TRP A 223 8.54 -8.41 -18.03
C TRP A 223 7.59 -7.84 -16.97
N ILE A 224 6.87 -8.69 -16.25
CA ILE A 224 5.97 -8.27 -15.15
C ILE A 224 6.81 -7.64 -14.04
N LEU A 225 7.88 -8.32 -13.60
CA LEU A 225 8.78 -7.81 -12.56
C LEU A 225 9.48 -6.51 -12.99
N GLY A 226 9.98 -6.47 -14.23
CA GLY A 226 10.65 -5.29 -14.76
C GLY A 226 9.73 -4.08 -14.87
N THR A 227 8.50 -4.29 -15.33
CA THR A 227 7.49 -3.22 -15.41
C THR A 227 7.10 -2.73 -14.01
N GLY A 228 6.81 -3.66 -13.08
CA GLY A 228 6.46 -3.32 -11.70
C GLY A 228 7.58 -2.56 -10.99
N ALA A 229 8.82 -3.04 -11.10
CA ALA A 229 9.99 -2.39 -10.54
C ALA A 229 10.23 -1.00 -11.16
N GLY A 230 10.09 -0.86 -12.48
CA GLY A 230 10.22 0.42 -13.18
C GLY A 230 9.18 1.45 -12.73
N VAL A 231 7.93 1.04 -12.60
CA VAL A 231 6.84 1.90 -12.10
C VAL A 231 7.10 2.31 -10.65
N ALA A 232 7.45 1.35 -9.78
CA ALA A 232 7.73 1.62 -8.38
C ALA A 232 8.91 2.58 -8.20
N LEU A 233 10.00 2.35 -8.94
CA LEU A 233 11.18 3.22 -8.93
C LEU A 233 10.85 4.63 -9.45
N GLY A 234 10.15 4.73 -10.58
CA GLY A 234 9.74 6.01 -11.16
C GLY A 234 8.88 6.83 -10.21
N LEU A 235 7.87 6.20 -9.58
CA LEU A 235 7.04 6.84 -8.56
C LEU A 235 7.87 7.24 -7.32
N ARG A 236 8.76 6.39 -6.84
CA ARG A 236 9.62 6.67 -5.69
C ARG A 236 10.52 7.86 -5.93
N LEU A 237 11.18 7.91 -7.10
CA LEU A 237 12.05 9.02 -7.49
C LEU A 237 11.26 10.32 -7.64
N LEU A 238 10.08 10.26 -8.29
CA LEU A 238 9.25 11.44 -8.47
C LEU A 238 8.77 11.97 -7.13
N LEU A 239 8.14 11.14 -6.30
CA LEU A 239 7.60 11.55 -5.00
C LEU A 239 8.71 12.00 -4.03
N GLY A 240 9.89 11.37 -4.08
CA GLY A 240 11.03 11.75 -3.22
C GLY A 240 11.63 13.11 -3.58
N ASN A 241 11.65 13.47 -4.87
CA ASN A 241 12.24 14.74 -5.33
C ASN A 241 11.18 15.87 -5.44
N PHE A 242 9.91 15.54 -5.50
CA PHE A 242 8.84 16.51 -5.70
C PHE A 242 8.77 17.60 -4.61
N PRO A 243 8.91 17.30 -3.29
CA PRO A 243 8.92 18.34 -2.26
C PRO A 243 10.03 19.36 -2.43
N ALA A 244 11.23 18.91 -2.83
CA ALA A 244 12.36 19.79 -3.10
C ALA A 244 12.12 20.68 -4.33
N ALA A 245 11.47 20.14 -5.37
CA ALA A 245 11.07 20.92 -6.53
C ALA A 245 10.00 21.97 -6.18
N VAL A 246 9.01 21.61 -5.36
CA VAL A 246 7.99 22.53 -4.86
C VAL A 246 8.62 23.66 -4.03
N ALA A 247 9.58 23.36 -3.16
CA ALA A 247 10.25 24.36 -2.34
C ALA A 247 10.93 25.46 -3.18
N LYS A 248 11.43 25.13 -4.38
CA LYS A 248 12.06 26.09 -5.31
C LYS A 248 11.05 27.10 -5.88
N THR A 249 9.75 26.84 -5.83
CA THR A 249 8.71 27.78 -6.34
C THR A 249 8.44 28.95 -5.38
N GLY A 250 9.11 29.02 -4.24
CA GLY A 250 8.86 30.00 -3.20
C GLY A 250 7.59 29.75 -2.37
N PHE A 251 6.92 28.62 -2.57
CA PHE A 251 5.78 28.25 -1.73
C PHE A 251 6.25 27.77 -0.36
N GLY A 252 5.91 28.54 0.67
CA GLY A 252 6.42 28.30 2.04
C GLY A 252 5.95 27.02 2.72
N GLN A 253 5.01 26.27 2.10
CA GLN A 253 4.44 25.07 2.71
C GLN A 253 4.35 23.89 1.71
N PRO A 254 5.49 23.27 1.34
CA PRO A 254 5.49 22.11 0.43
C PRO A 254 4.60 20.96 0.89
N LYS A 255 4.43 20.79 2.20
CA LYS A 255 3.55 19.76 2.81
C LYS A 255 2.11 19.86 2.29
N LEU A 256 1.57 21.07 2.07
CA LEU A 256 0.19 21.25 1.57
C LEU A 256 0.06 20.73 0.13
N ILE A 257 1.05 20.98 -0.72
CA ILE A 257 1.03 20.52 -2.12
C ILE A 257 1.18 18.98 -2.16
N MET A 258 2.02 18.41 -1.30
CA MET A 258 2.11 16.96 -1.14
C MET A 258 0.79 16.36 -0.64
N GLY A 259 0.13 17.02 0.31
CA GLY A 259 -1.19 16.63 0.78
C GLY A 259 -2.24 16.67 -0.35
N ALA A 260 -2.25 17.73 -1.15
CA ALA A 260 -3.12 17.87 -2.31
C ALA A 260 -2.89 16.76 -3.35
N LEU A 261 -1.63 16.36 -3.59
CA LEU A 261 -1.29 15.23 -4.46
C LEU A 261 -1.97 13.95 -3.98
N PHE A 262 -1.78 13.57 -2.72
CA PHE A 262 -2.36 12.33 -2.18
C PHE A 262 -3.88 12.40 -2.05
N LEU A 263 -4.46 13.55 -1.72
CA LEU A 263 -5.90 13.75 -1.75
C LEU A 263 -6.45 13.61 -3.17
N THR A 264 -5.71 14.08 -4.18
CA THR A 264 -6.08 13.86 -5.59
C THR A 264 -6.07 12.37 -5.95
N VAL A 265 -5.07 11.61 -5.48
CA VAL A 265 -5.10 10.13 -5.61
C VAL A 265 -6.39 9.56 -5.04
N ALA A 266 -6.75 9.97 -3.83
CA ALA A 266 -7.96 9.46 -3.15
C ALA A 266 -9.25 9.84 -3.91
N ILE A 267 -9.41 11.10 -4.29
CA ILE A 267 -10.62 11.60 -4.95
C ILE A 267 -10.76 11.00 -6.36
N SER A 268 -9.65 10.89 -7.09
CA SER A 268 -9.65 10.35 -8.45
C SER A 268 -9.71 8.82 -8.50
N ALA A 269 -9.50 8.11 -7.39
CA ALA A 269 -9.44 6.65 -7.36
C ALA A 269 -10.69 5.99 -7.95
N LEU A 270 -11.88 6.38 -7.48
CA LEU A 270 -13.14 5.78 -7.94
C LEU A 270 -13.43 6.08 -9.42
N PRO A 271 -13.34 7.35 -9.92
CA PRO A 271 -13.48 7.62 -11.35
C PRO A 271 -12.46 6.88 -12.21
N CYS A 272 -11.21 6.82 -11.77
CA CYS A 272 -10.15 6.08 -12.49
C CYS A 272 -10.42 4.57 -12.50
N GLY A 273 -10.97 4.01 -11.43
CA GLY A 273 -11.40 2.60 -11.39
C GLY A 273 -12.52 2.30 -12.38
N GLN A 274 -13.53 3.20 -12.48
CA GLN A 274 -14.59 3.09 -13.50
C GLN A 274 -14.04 3.25 -14.93
N LEU A 275 -13.05 4.11 -15.12
CA LEU A 275 -12.39 4.24 -16.41
C LEU A 275 -11.62 2.97 -16.78
N ALA A 276 -10.94 2.35 -15.79
CA ALA A 276 -10.20 1.12 -15.99
C ALA A 276 -11.12 -0.07 -16.36
N THR A 277 -12.34 -0.15 -15.80
CA THR A 277 -13.32 -1.16 -16.22
C THR A 277 -13.79 -0.97 -17.66
N ARG A 278 -13.81 0.26 -18.18
CA ARG A 278 -14.24 0.57 -19.56
C ARG A 278 -13.14 0.40 -20.59
N LEU A 279 -11.93 0.87 -20.28
CA LEU A 279 -10.78 0.90 -21.21
C LEU A 279 -9.93 -0.37 -21.13
N GLY A 280 -10.07 -1.14 -20.05
CA GLY A 280 -9.21 -2.25 -19.70
C GLY A 280 -7.93 -1.83 -18.97
N ASN A 281 -7.37 -2.74 -18.18
CA ASN A 281 -6.23 -2.48 -17.29
C ASN A 281 -4.99 -1.97 -18.06
N ARG A 282 -4.68 -2.61 -19.20
CA ARG A 282 -3.50 -2.29 -20.00
C ARG A 282 -3.51 -0.84 -20.50
N LEU A 283 -4.62 -0.39 -21.09
CA LEU A 283 -4.71 0.97 -21.62
C LEU A 283 -4.72 2.00 -20.50
N THR A 284 -5.44 1.74 -19.41
CA THR A 284 -5.48 2.60 -18.21
C THR A 284 -4.08 2.79 -17.62
N MET A 285 -3.32 1.71 -17.47
CA MET A 285 -1.94 1.75 -16.98
C MET A 285 -1.03 2.55 -17.92
N LEU A 286 -1.15 2.36 -19.25
CA LEU A 286 -0.35 3.11 -20.24
C LEU A 286 -0.66 4.62 -20.19
N ILE A 287 -1.95 5.00 -20.08
CA ILE A 287 -2.36 6.40 -19.92
C ILE A 287 -1.78 6.98 -18.62
N GLY A 288 -1.86 6.21 -17.52
CA GLY A 288 -1.28 6.62 -16.24
C GLY A 288 0.24 6.83 -16.31
N LEU A 289 0.96 5.90 -16.95
CA LEU A 289 2.41 6.02 -17.14
C LEU A 289 2.78 7.21 -18.03
N ALA A 290 2.08 7.41 -19.15
CA ALA A 290 2.28 8.58 -20.00
C ALA A 290 2.02 9.88 -19.24
N GLY A 291 0.93 9.93 -18.47
CA GLY A 291 0.61 11.07 -17.60
C GLY A 291 1.70 11.34 -16.55
N LEU A 292 2.27 10.27 -15.97
CA LEU A 292 3.36 10.39 -14.99
C LEU A 292 4.63 10.95 -15.63
N VAL A 293 5.00 10.49 -16.84
CA VAL A 293 6.17 11.00 -17.58
C VAL A 293 5.98 12.48 -17.93
N VAL A 294 4.79 12.88 -18.42
CA VAL A 294 4.47 14.27 -18.71
C VAL A 294 4.54 15.11 -17.42
N ALA A 295 3.92 14.66 -16.33
CA ALA A 295 3.96 15.36 -15.05
C ALA A 295 5.39 15.48 -14.51
N ALA A 296 6.22 14.44 -14.66
CA ALA A 296 7.63 14.50 -14.29
C ALA A 296 8.40 15.54 -15.12
N GLY A 297 8.14 15.63 -16.43
CA GLY A 297 8.72 16.68 -17.28
C GLY A 297 8.27 18.09 -16.84
N LEU A 298 7.00 18.24 -16.47
CA LEU A 298 6.46 19.51 -15.99
C LEU A 298 7.04 19.96 -14.64
N THR A 299 7.62 19.06 -13.85
CA THR A 299 8.28 19.45 -12.59
C THR A 299 9.46 20.40 -12.83
N SER A 300 10.15 20.29 -13.96
CA SER A 300 11.25 21.19 -14.33
C SER A 300 10.78 22.61 -14.70
N LEU A 301 9.50 22.77 -15.05
CA LEU A 301 8.88 24.03 -15.46
C LEU A 301 8.11 24.72 -14.32
N MET A 302 8.16 24.16 -13.11
CA MET A 302 7.47 24.72 -11.95
C MET A 302 8.14 26.03 -11.50
N ALA A 303 7.63 27.16 -11.97
CA ALA A 303 8.10 28.50 -11.57
C ALA A 303 7.21 29.15 -10.50
N THR A 304 5.96 28.69 -10.35
CA THR A 304 4.98 29.29 -9.44
C THR A 304 4.23 28.23 -8.64
N PRO A 305 3.69 28.59 -7.45
CA PRO A 305 2.87 27.67 -6.65
C PRO A 305 1.65 27.10 -7.40
N GLY A 306 1.02 27.91 -8.25
CA GLY A 306 -0.12 27.47 -9.05
C GLY A 306 0.23 26.33 -10.01
N ILE A 307 1.38 26.43 -10.69
CA ILE A 307 1.88 25.35 -11.56
C ILE A 307 2.22 24.11 -10.73
N ALA A 308 2.82 24.28 -9.55
CA ALA A 308 3.14 23.17 -8.66
C ALA A 308 1.87 22.40 -8.21
N ILE A 309 0.76 23.09 -7.93
CA ILE A 309 -0.52 22.46 -7.60
C ILE A 309 -1.06 21.67 -8.81
N LEU A 310 -1.03 22.26 -10.02
CA LEU A 310 -1.48 21.56 -11.24
C LEU A 310 -0.65 20.30 -11.51
N VAL A 311 0.66 20.38 -11.32
CA VAL A 311 1.55 19.22 -11.46
C VAL A 311 1.23 18.17 -10.39
N ALA A 312 1.00 18.58 -9.13
CA ALA A 312 0.61 17.66 -8.05
C ALA A 312 -0.70 16.93 -8.37
N ILE A 313 -1.71 17.64 -8.89
CA ILE A 313 -2.98 17.05 -9.34
C ILE A 313 -2.73 16.06 -10.47
N SER A 314 -1.92 16.43 -11.47
CA SER A 314 -1.59 15.55 -12.60
C SER A 314 -0.88 14.27 -12.15
N ILE A 315 0.08 14.37 -11.22
CA ILE A 315 0.75 13.20 -10.61
C ILE A 315 -0.26 12.35 -9.85
N GLY A 316 -1.15 12.98 -9.06
CA GLY A 316 -2.17 12.27 -8.29
C GLY A 316 -3.13 11.44 -9.15
N ILE A 317 -3.61 12.02 -10.26
CA ILE A 317 -4.46 11.32 -11.23
C ILE A 317 -3.69 10.19 -11.91
N ALA A 318 -2.47 10.45 -12.37
CA ALA A 318 -1.62 9.44 -13.01
C ALA A 318 -1.33 8.26 -12.06
N PHE A 319 -1.01 8.55 -10.79
CA PHE A 319 -0.83 7.54 -9.75
C PHE A 319 -2.08 6.69 -9.54
N SER A 320 -3.25 7.33 -9.50
CA SER A 320 -4.54 6.63 -9.34
C SER A 320 -4.84 5.71 -10.54
N LEU A 321 -4.58 6.16 -11.78
CA LEU A 321 -4.72 5.33 -12.98
C LEU A 321 -3.80 4.11 -12.95
N ILE A 322 -2.53 4.31 -12.57
CA ILE A 322 -1.57 3.21 -12.43
C ILE A 322 -2.03 2.23 -11.35
N GLY A 323 -2.38 2.72 -10.15
CA GLY A 323 -2.81 1.89 -9.03
C GLY A 323 -4.02 1.02 -9.36
N ASN A 324 -5.00 1.56 -10.10
CA ASN A 324 -6.20 0.83 -10.50
C ASN A 324 -5.96 -0.12 -11.70
N GLY A 325 -4.97 0.18 -12.54
CA GLY A 325 -4.63 -0.64 -13.71
C GLY A 325 -3.62 -1.75 -13.43
N THR A 326 -2.91 -1.71 -12.29
CA THR A 326 -1.86 -2.69 -11.95
C THR A 326 -2.37 -3.85 -11.10
N LEU A 327 -3.50 -3.69 -10.41
CA LEU A 327 -4.10 -4.80 -9.68
C LEU A 327 -4.82 -5.73 -10.67
N PRO A 328 -4.51 -7.03 -10.62
CA PRO A 328 -4.99 -8.02 -11.60
C PRO A 328 -6.49 -8.23 -11.56
#